data_194878590f7c9f83f2aec24727f0e3e8
#
_entry.id   194878590f7c9f83f2aec24727f0e3e8
#
_cell.length_a   1.000
_cell.length_b   1.000
_cell.length_c   1.000
_cell.angle_alpha   90.00
_cell.angle_beta   90.00
_cell.angle_gamma   90.00
#
_symmetry.space_group_name_H-M   'P 1'
#
loop_
_entity.id
_entity.type
_entity.pdbx_description
1 polymer ?
#
loop_
_entity_poly.entity_id
_entity_poly.type
_entity_poly.pdbx_seq_one_letter_code
_entity_poly.pdbx_strand_id
1 'polypeptide(L)'
;MDERKLKYDIGVITPYKAQKDLLTSRLQVKKKYKAYSIDIGTVDSFQGSDRDIIIYDCVRAAQQNRKAKIDFIADEKRLNVSLSRAKKLLIIVGDMKFLYQAQCSDANNPFVRIIECINKNKESYEIVEMGGRNAR
;
A
#
# COMPACT_ATOMS: atom_id res chain seq x y z
N MET A 1 -28.43 -24.97 -0.89
CA MET A 1 -27.06 -24.65 -0.48
C MET A 1 -26.79 -23.20 -0.76
N ASP A 2 -26.74 -22.44 0.31
CA ASP A 2 -26.40 -21.06 0.20
C ASP A 2 -24.89 -20.94 -0.08
N GLU A 3 -24.53 -20.92 -1.33
CA GLU A 3 -23.21 -20.43 -1.72
C GLU A 3 -23.20 -18.93 -1.45
N ARG A 4 -23.07 -18.53 -0.21
CA ARG A 4 -22.67 -17.17 0.13
C ARG A 4 -21.26 -16.98 -0.40
N LYS A 5 -21.17 -16.62 -1.65
CA LYS A 5 -19.90 -16.22 -2.26
C LYS A 5 -19.41 -15.03 -1.47
N LEU A 6 -18.42 -15.26 -0.61
CA LEU A 6 -17.74 -14.21 0.10
C LEU A 6 -17.16 -13.24 -0.94
N LYS A 7 -17.77 -12.10 -1.06
CA LYS A 7 -17.29 -11.04 -1.93
C LYS A 7 -16.43 -10.10 -1.11
N TYR A 8 -15.16 -10.01 -1.46
CA TYR A 8 -14.24 -9.08 -0.82
C TYR A 8 -14.15 -7.79 -1.61
N ASP A 9 -14.15 -6.67 -0.90
CA ASP A 9 -13.88 -5.36 -1.46
C ASP A 9 -12.40 -5.03 -1.25
N ILE A 10 -11.69 -4.85 -2.36
CA ILE A 10 -10.26 -4.53 -2.36
C ILE A 10 -10.07 -3.10 -2.81
N GLY A 11 -9.40 -2.30 -2.00
CA GLY A 11 -8.95 -0.97 -2.36
C GLY A 11 -7.44 -0.97 -2.57
N VAL A 12 -7.00 -0.47 -3.71
CA VAL A 12 -5.58 -0.23 -3.99
C VAL A 12 -5.35 1.27 -3.93
N ILE A 13 -4.55 1.70 -2.97
CA ILE A 13 -4.24 3.11 -2.75
C ILE A 13 -2.80 3.37 -3.15
N THR A 14 -2.60 4.35 -3.99
CA THR A 14 -1.27 4.83 -4.36
C THR A 14 -1.21 6.35 -4.22
N PRO A 15 -0.07 6.93 -3.79
CA PRO A 15 0.04 8.37 -3.61
C PRO A 15 0.09 9.16 -4.94
N TYR A 16 0.40 8.51 -6.05
CA TYR A 16 0.62 9.19 -7.33
C TYR A 16 -0.42 8.82 -8.39
N LYS A 17 -0.99 9.84 -9.04
CA LYS A 17 -1.97 9.65 -10.12
C LYS A 17 -1.43 8.82 -11.29
N ALA A 18 -0.18 9.05 -11.69
CA ALA A 18 0.44 8.30 -12.77
C ALA A 18 0.50 6.79 -12.45
N GLN A 19 0.81 6.43 -11.22
CA GLN A 19 0.82 5.04 -10.78
C GLN A 19 -0.60 4.46 -10.73
N LYS A 20 -1.57 5.24 -10.29
CA LYS A 20 -2.99 4.86 -10.33
C LYS A 20 -3.42 4.50 -11.76
N ASP A 21 -3.08 5.35 -12.72
CA ASP A 21 -3.46 5.14 -14.12
C ASP A 21 -2.79 3.88 -14.69
N LEU A 22 -1.52 3.66 -14.36
CA LEU A 22 -0.79 2.44 -14.73
C LEU A 22 -1.43 1.18 -14.15
N LEU A 23 -1.71 1.18 -12.85
CA LEU A 23 -2.34 0.04 -12.18
C LEU A 23 -3.74 -0.24 -12.73
N THR A 24 -4.51 0.79 -13.00
CA THR A 24 -5.84 0.65 -13.60
C THR A 24 -5.77 -0.05 -14.95
N SER A 25 -4.81 0.34 -15.78
CA SER A 25 -4.56 -0.28 -17.10
C SER A 25 -4.10 -1.74 -16.95
N ARG A 26 -3.13 -1.98 -16.06
CA ARG A 26 -2.52 -3.30 -15.88
C ARG A 26 -3.45 -4.33 -15.24
N LEU A 27 -4.23 -3.93 -14.26
CA LEU A 27 -5.13 -4.82 -13.54
C LEU A 27 -6.50 -4.98 -14.21
N GLN A 28 -6.74 -4.31 -15.33
CA GLN A 28 -8.00 -4.40 -16.07
C GLN A 28 -9.22 -4.28 -15.16
N VAL A 29 -9.28 -3.22 -14.37
CA VAL A 29 -10.29 -3.01 -13.31
C VAL A 29 -11.73 -3.05 -13.83
N LYS A 30 -11.94 -2.85 -15.13
CA LYS A 30 -13.27 -2.98 -15.76
C LYS A 30 -13.78 -4.41 -15.79
N LYS A 31 -12.90 -5.39 -15.59
CA LYS A 31 -13.28 -6.79 -15.57
C LYS A 31 -13.95 -7.13 -14.23
N LYS A 32 -15.18 -7.56 -14.27
CA LYS A 32 -15.90 -7.98 -13.06
C LYS A 32 -15.45 -9.38 -12.64
N TYR A 33 -14.96 -9.47 -11.41
CA TYR A 33 -14.63 -10.74 -10.78
C TYR A 33 -15.79 -11.19 -9.87
N LYS A 34 -16.06 -12.48 -9.84
CA LYS A 34 -17.17 -13.02 -9.03
C LYS A 34 -16.90 -13.00 -7.53
N ALA A 35 -15.63 -13.15 -7.14
CA ALA A 35 -15.23 -13.32 -5.74
C ALA A 35 -14.80 -12.02 -5.07
N TYR A 36 -14.47 -10.99 -5.83
CA TYR A 36 -13.95 -9.74 -5.28
C TYR A 36 -14.21 -8.55 -6.22
N SER A 37 -14.19 -7.36 -5.66
CA SER A 37 -14.17 -6.10 -6.40
C SER A 37 -12.86 -5.37 -6.13
N ILE A 38 -12.31 -4.68 -7.13
CA ILE A 38 -11.09 -3.88 -7.00
C ILE A 38 -11.38 -2.45 -7.42
N ASP A 39 -11.08 -1.51 -6.51
CA ASP A 39 -11.05 -0.09 -6.80
C ASP A 39 -9.63 0.42 -6.62
N ILE A 40 -9.14 1.21 -7.58
CA ILE A 40 -7.82 1.81 -7.54
C ILE A 40 -7.97 3.32 -7.46
N GLY A 41 -7.28 3.93 -6.53
CA GLY A 41 -7.36 5.38 -6.37
C GLY A 41 -6.16 5.97 -5.63
N THR A 42 -6.18 7.28 -5.56
CA THR A 42 -5.29 8.02 -4.69
C THR A 42 -5.87 8.12 -3.27
N VAL A 43 -5.07 8.57 -2.32
CA VAL A 43 -5.50 8.73 -0.93
C VAL A 43 -6.80 9.52 -0.82
N ASP A 44 -6.91 10.62 -1.56
CA ASP A 44 -8.07 11.50 -1.49
C ASP A 44 -9.36 10.83 -1.98
N SER A 45 -9.24 9.93 -2.98
CA SER A 45 -10.39 9.19 -3.50
C SER A 45 -10.92 8.13 -2.53
N PHE A 46 -10.12 7.71 -1.56
CA PHE A 46 -10.52 6.76 -0.52
C PHE A 46 -10.89 7.41 0.81
N GLN A 47 -10.88 8.72 0.88
CA GLN A 47 -11.23 9.43 2.11
C GLN A 47 -12.67 9.11 2.53
N GLY A 48 -12.84 8.59 3.76
CA GLY A 48 -14.14 8.19 4.27
C GLY A 48 -14.68 6.85 3.76
N SER A 49 -13.90 6.08 3.00
CA SER A 49 -14.33 4.88 2.30
C SER A 49 -13.51 3.66 2.72
N ASP A 50 -14.07 2.81 3.58
CA ASP A 50 -13.43 1.59 4.05
C ASP A 50 -13.55 0.46 3.02
N ARG A 51 -12.57 -0.45 3.03
CA ARG A 51 -12.57 -1.68 2.24
C ARG A 51 -12.16 -2.86 3.11
N ASP A 52 -12.55 -4.07 2.72
CA ASP A 52 -12.14 -5.29 3.43
C ASP A 52 -10.62 -5.44 3.41
N ILE A 53 -10.03 -5.26 2.24
CA ILE A 53 -8.59 -5.35 2.03
C ILE A 53 -8.11 -4.04 1.43
N ILE A 54 -7.05 -3.49 2.02
CA ILE A 54 -6.34 -2.34 1.46
C ILE A 54 -4.94 -2.79 1.07
N ILE A 55 -4.57 -2.49 -0.17
CA ILE A 55 -3.21 -2.62 -0.67
C ILE A 55 -2.68 -1.20 -0.88
N TYR A 56 -1.69 -0.83 -0.09
CA TYR A 56 -1.03 0.48 -0.18
C TYR A 56 0.29 0.33 -0.93
N ASP A 57 0.37 0.96 -2.09
CA ASP A 57 1.55 0.96 -2.95
C ASP A 57 2.38 2.21 -2.71
N CYS A 58 3.55 2.06 -2.11
CA CYS A 58 4.44 3.18 -1.80
C CYS A 58 5.12 3.78 -3.03
N VAL A 59 5.25 3.02 -4.11
CA VAL A 59 5.85 3.43 -5.40
C VAL A 59 7.36 3.72 -5.34
N ARG A 60 7.81 4.43 -4.32
CA ARG A 60 9.19 4.89 -4.20
C ARG A 60 10.17 3.76 -3.91
N ALA A 61 11.28 3.71 -4.64
CA ALA A 61 12.34 2.73 -4.50
C ALA A 61 13.72 3.36 -4.71
N ALA A 62 14.76 2.68 -4.21
CA ALA A 62 16.13 3.17 -4.18
C ALA A 62 16.73 3.52 -5.55
N GLN A 63 16.25 2.88 -6.59
CA GLN A 63 16.81 3.03 -7.95
C GLN A 63 16.54 4.39 -8.59
N GLN A 64 15.56 5.13 -8.10
CA GLN A 64 15.11 6.35 -8.76
C GLN A 64 15.87 7.60 -8.35
N ASN A 65 16.31 7.71 -7.12
CA ASN A 65 17.19 8.77 -6.64
C ASN A 65 17.54 8.54 -5.16
N ARG A 66 18.81 8.27 -4.86
CA ARG A 66 19.26 8.00 -3.48
C ARG A 66 19.08 9.18 -2.51
N LYS A 67 19.00 10.39 -3.04
CA LYS A 67 18.81 11.60 -2.24
C LYS A 67 17.36 12.11 -2.22
N ALA A 68 16.46 11.43 -2.90
CA ALA A 68 15.07 11.86 -2.94
C ALA A 68 14.41 11.72 -1.57
N LYS A 69 13.85 12.80 -1.11
CA LYS A 69 13.04 12.81 0.11
C LYS A 69 11.70 12.13 -0.17
N ILE A 70 11.17 11.44 0.84
CA ILE A 70 9.88 10.77 0.75
C ILE A 70 8.74 11.57 1.38
N ASP A 71 8.90 12.87 1.52
CA ASP A 71 7.94 13.73 2.25
C ASP A 71 6.49 13.53 1.82
N PHE A 72 6.25 13.37 0.53
CA PHE A 72 4.90 13.19 0.01
C PHE A 72 4.25 11.90 0.51
N ILE A 73 4.97 10.78 0.47
CA ILE A 73 4.45 9.49 0.92
C ILE A 73 4.56 9.31 2.44
N ALA A 74 5.40 10.10 3.09
CA ALA A 74 5.60 10.07 4.54
C ALA A 74 4.69 11.07 5.29
N ASP A 75 3.78 11.72 4.60
CA ASP A 75 2.78 12.55 5.27
C ASP A 75 1.91 11.70 6.18
N GLU A 76 2.04 11.92 7.49
CA GLU A 76 1.37 11.08 8.49
C GLU A 76 -0.16 11.11 8.37
N LYS A 77 -0.74 12.24 8.02
CA LYS A 77 -2.19 12.36 7.87
C LYS A 77 -2.69 11.51 6.71
N ARG A 78 -2.03 11.63 5.55
CA ARG A 78 -2.38 10.84 4.36
C ARG A 78 -2.15 9.36 4.58
N LEU A 79 -1.03 9.01 5.23
CA LEU A 79 -0.71 7.63 5.54
C LEU A 79 -1.73 7.03 6.50
N ASN A 80 -2.08 7.74 7.57
CA ASN A 80 -3.09 7.29 8.53
C ASN A 80 -4.46 7.10 7.87
N VAL A 81 -4.87 8.01 7.01
CA VAL A 81 -6.13 7.88 6.25
C VAL A 81 -6.10 6.61 5.41
N SER A 82 -5.00 6.36 4.70
CA SER A 82 -4.85 5.19 3.83
C SER A 82 -4.86 3.88 4.63
N LEU A 83 -4.03 3.78 5.65
CA LEU A 83 -3.84 2.54 6.40
C LEU A 83 -5.06 2.18 7.25
N SER A 84 -5.81 3.17 7.70
CA SER A 84 -7.01 2.96 8.53
C SER A 84 -8.25 2.54 7.74
N ARG A 85 -8.19 2.49 6.40
CA ARG A 85 -9.32 2.07 5.56
C ARG A 85 -9.51 0.56 5.52
N ALA A 86 -8.53 -0.24 5.95
CA ALA A 86 -8.62 -1.70 5.93
C ALA A 86 -9.47 -2.24 7.09
N LYS A 87 -10.50 -3.01 6.76
CA LYS A 87 -11.33 -3.67 7.77
C LYS A 87 -10.75 -5.02 8.23
N LYS A 88 -10.15 -5.77 7.31
CA LYS A 88 -9.70 -7.16 7.55
C LYS A 88 -8.22 -7.35 7.32
N LEU A 89 -7.67 -6.79 6.24
CA LEU A 89 -6.27 -6.99 5.87
C LEU A 89 -5.69 -5.73 5.27
N LEU A 90 -4.51 -5.38 5.73
CA LEU A 90 -3.70 -4.30 5.18
C LEU A 90 -2.42 -4.90 4.61
N ILE A 91 -2.14 -4.62 3.33
CA ILE A 91 -0.91 -4.99 2.64
C ILE A 91 -0.20 -3.72 2.23
N ILE A 92 1.05 -3.57 2.64
CA ILE A 92 1.90 -2.45 2.22
C ILE A 92 2.95 -3.00 1.26
N VAL A 93 2.98 -2.46 0.05
CA VAL A 93 3.93 -2.82 -0.99
C VAL A 93 4.95 -1.71 -1.16
N GLY A 94 6.22 -2.04 -1.05
CA GLY A 94 7.29 -1.05 -1.18
C GLY A 94 8.67 -1.65 -1.03
N ASP A 95 9.68 -0.82 -1.24
CA ASP A 95 11.08 -1.16 -0.96
C ASP A 95 11.37 -0.86 0.52
N MET A 96 11.34 -1.89 1.34
CA MET A 96 11.48 -1.77 2.78
C MET A 96 12.79 -1.10 3.20
N LYS A 97 13.90 -1.48 2.57
CA LYS A 97 15.22 -0.90 2.88
C LYS A 97 15.27 0.58 2.55
N PHE A 98 14.75 0.93 1.37
CA PHE A 98 14.66 2.33 0.96
C PHE A 98 13.80 3.15 1.91
N LEU A 99 12.60 2.67 2.23
CA LEU A 99 11.67 3.38 3.10
C LEU A 99 12.20 3.55 4.52
N TYR A 100 12.89 2.54 5.04
CA TYR A 100 13.47 2.60 6.38
C TYR A 100 14.60 3.63 6.49
N GLN A 101 15.41 3.75 5.44
CA GLN A 101 16.57 4.65 5.41
C GLN A 101 16.29 6.02 4.80
N ALA A 102 15.12 6.21 4.22
CA ALA A 102 14.79 7.45 3.52
C ALA A 102 14.72 8.65 4.46
N GLN A 103 15.13 9.78 3.95
CA GLN A 103 15.07 11.02 4.69
C GLN A 103 13.73 11.71 4.51
N CYS A 104 13.24 12.30 5.59
CA CYS A 104 12.09 13.20 5.59
C CYS A 104 12.54 14.58 6.01
N SER A 105 11.85 15.62 5.53
CA SER A 105 12.11 17.01 5.96
C SER A 105 11.86 17.19 7.46
N ASP A 106 10.81 16.54 7.98
CA ASP A 106 10.61 16.40 9.41
C ASP A 106 11.40 15.19 9.92
N ALA A 107 11.95 15.26 11.12
CA ALA A 107 12.85 14.25 11.66
C ALA A 107 12.24 12.84 11.80
N ASN A 108 10.94 12.68 11.57
CA ASN A 108 10.23 11.45 11.79
C ASN A 108 9.81 10.78 10.48
N ASN A 109 10.44 9.65 10.16
CA ASN A 109 10.02 8.77 9.09
C ASN A 109 9.00 7.76 9.63
N PRO A 110 7.71 7.84 9.28
CA PRO A 110 6.69 6.94 9.81
C PRO A 110 6.89 5.48 9.39
N PHE A 111 7.57 5.22 8.28
CA PHE A 111 7.85 3.85 7.84
C PHE A 111 8.80 3.12 8.78
N VAL A 112 9.70 3.82 9.45
CA VAL A 112 10.56 3.22 10.49
C VAL A 112 9.69 2.64 11.59
N ARG A 113 8.73 3.39 12.11
CA ARG A 113 7.81 2.92 13.15
C ARG A 113 6.94 1.75 12.70
N ILE A 114 6.46 1.79 11.46
CA ILE A 114 5.66 0.71 10.88
C ILE A 114 6.48 -0.57 10.80
N ILE A 115 7.68 -0.51 10.25
CA ILE A 115 8.56 -1.67 10.09
C ILE A 115 8.97 -2.24 11.45
N GLU A 116 9.31 -1.39 12.42
CA GLU A 116 9.63 -1.82 13.78
C GLU A 116 8.43 -2.47 14.47
N CYS A 117 7.24 -1.93 14.28
CA CYS A 117 6.00 -2.51 14.81
C CYS A 117 5.77 -3.92 14.25
N ILE A 118 5.96 -4.10 12.96
CA ILE A 118 5.83 -5.42 12.30
C ILE A 118 6.85 -6.40 12.88
N ASN A 119 8.11 -5.99 13.01
CA ASN A 119 9.17 -6.85 13.54
C ASN A 119 8.95 -7.26 15.00
N LYS A 120 8.31 -6.41 15.79
CA LYS A 120 7.99 -6.72 17.20
C LYS A 120 6.73 -7.58 17.37
N ASN A 121 5.87 -7.64 16.39
CA ASN A 121 4.56 -8.29 16.49
C ASN A 121 4.37 -9.36 15.39
N LYS A 122 5.31 -10.26 15.26
CA LYS A 122 5.31 -11.30 14.21
C LYS A 122 4.12 -12.27 14.27
N GLU A 123 3.41 -12.31 15.37
CA GLU A 123 2.17 -13.09 15.47
C GLU A 123 1.01 -12.50 14.67
N SER A 124 0.98 -11.17 14.52
CA SER A 124 -0.08 -10.45 13.82
C SER A 124 0.34 -9.89 12.47
N TYR A 125 1.64 -9.78 12.23
CA TYR A 125 2.19 -9.15 11.04
C TYR A 125 3.30 -9.99 10.42
N GLU A 126 3.43 -9.87 9.11
CA GLU A 126 4.44 -10.60 8.34
C GLU A 126 5.11 -9.68 7.33
N ILE A 127 6.41 -9.84 7.14
CA ILE A 127 7.17 -9.23 6.05
C ILE A 127 7.48 -10.33 5.04
N VAL A 128 6.98 -10.15 3.81
CA VAL A 128 7.23 -11.05 2.69
C VAL A 128 8.16 -10.36 1.70
N GLU A 129 9.33 -10.94 1.48
CA GLU A 129 10.24 -10.45 0.45
C GLU A 129 9.87 -11.06 -0.90
N MET A 130 9.57 -10.17 -1.86
CA MET A 130 9.15 -10.56 -3.19
C MET A 130 10.30 -10.38 -4.18
N GLY A 131 10.36 -11.30 -5.12
CA GLY A 131 11.17 -11.12 -6.30
C GLY A 131 12.66 -11.40 -6.17
N GLY A 132 13.18 -11.66 -5.03
CA GLY A 132 14.55 -12.06 -4.81
C GLY A 132 15.51 -11.81 -6.00
N ARG A 133 16.32 -12.76 -6.30
CA ARG A 133 17.27 -12.69 -7.42
C ARG A 133 16.62 -12.73 -8.82
N ASN A 134 15.37 -13.06 -8.92
CA ASN A 134 14.63 -13.17 -10.18
C ASN A 134 13.75 -11.95 -10.47
N ALA A 135 13.76 -10.96 -9.61
CA ALA A 135 13.15 -9.67 -9.86
C ALA A 135 14.01 -8.85 -10.82
N ARG A 136 14.06 -9.28 -12.05
CA ARG A 136 14.78 -8.59 -13.11
C ARG A 136 13.82 -7.86 -14.02
#